data_409bb7c334712fd5f41a2f954db40062
#
_entry.id   409bb7c334712fd5f41a2f954db40062
#
_cell.length_a   1.000
_cell.length_b   1.000
_cell.length_c   1.000
_cell.angle_alpha   90.00
_cell.angle_beta   90.00
_cell.angle_gamma   90.00
#
_symmetry.space_group_name_H-M   'P 1'
#
loop_
_entity.id
_entity.type
_entity.pdbx_description
1 polymer ?
#
loop_
_entity_poly.entity_id
_entity_poly.type
_entity_poly.pdbx_seq_one_letter_code
_entity_poly.pdbx_strand_id
1 'polypeptide(L)'
;NSTGTEVAPKISYYPELTLDQFIFKMKHPSLRKVNSLNVYAIVDILNVDPNYQLLIAELNSAHGGRNLILPGVHFSLLMDLESAASTPAYTAGFLMNVMTNLSNIDFNLYSGSQAQRKLIFAIRDTYAISGMLVDSSHCLGITTIEDSDLTNELYHKIRLLCNKETLLIRKTTIPEMIHRFEYEQTLISQRQCCLIGHLTEHFLPEDLYMELLDEYCLDNNDLQKGDVKKLNHLTQRILETTPIHLIIYASVLKDFTVTGELDFFGVRISLTISQRLRCLKNLEQLLNKLDLMHVCVLPEGILSDHQHIAHPTLFVSDSLCYLRLKKLTPEYNICIPNKIILDHIFEEFFDDVWDSNIDKNSHNTVVAMIQHAIHAIEIMLEVN
;
A
#
# COMPACT_ATOMS: atom_id res chain seq x y z
N ASN A 1 3.52 54.46 -18.20
CA ASN A 1 4.17 53.48 -19.10
C ASN A 1 5.09 52.59 -18.28
N SER A 2 4.56 51.55 -17.70
CA SER A 2 5.35 50.46 -17.13
C SER A 2 5.60 49.43 -18.25
N THR A 3 6.74 49.51 -18.88
CA THR A 3 7.27 48.44 -19.70
C THR A 3 7.62 47.28 -18.76
N GLY A 4 6.67 46.38 -18.55
CA GLY A 4 6.97 45.07 -17.96
C GLY A 4 7.90 44.36 -18.92
N THR A 5 9.14 44.16 -18.54
CA THR A 5 10.04 43.22 -19.21
C THR A 5 9.42 41.83 -19.04
N GLU A 6 8.76 41.33 -20.09
CA GLU A 6 8.42 39.90 -20.18
C GLU A 6 9.72 39.12 -20.04
N VAL A 7 9.91 38.50 -18.92
CA VAL A 7 11.03 37.55 -18.71
C VAL A 7 10.72 36.34 -19.57
N ALA A 8 11.58 36.05 -20.56
CA ALA A 8 11.40 34.90 -21.41
C ALA A 8 11.35 33.61 -20.56
N PRO A 9 10.47 32.66 -20.87
CA PRO A 9 10.37 31.41 -20.11
C PRO A 9 11.69 30.66 -20.13
N LYS A 10 12.13 30.15 -18.98
CA LYS A 10 13.36 29.37 -18.89
C LYS A 10 13.07 27.92 -19.30
N ILE A 11 13.49 27.57 -20.50
CA ILE A 11 13.38 26.23 -21.07
C ILE A 11 14.78 25.75 -21.40
N SER A 12 15.07 24.49 -21.00
CA SER A 12 16.34 23.83 -21.34
C SER A 12 16.06 22.52 -22.05
N TYR A 13 16.96 22.16 -22.99
CA TYR A 13 16.86 20.96 -23.78
C TYR A 13 18.14 20.13 -23.65
N TYR A 14 17.96 18.81 -23.50
CA TYR A 14 19.06 17.84 -23.45
C TYR A 14 18.75 16.72 -24.45
N PRO A 15 19.66 16.44 -25.40
CA PRO A 15 19.44 15.40 -26.43
C PRO A 15 19.24 14.01 -25.83
N GLU A 16 20.07 13.67 -24.82
CA GLU A 16 20.07 12.38 -24.14
C GLU A 16 20.47 12.55 -22.67
N LEU A 17 19.85 11.79 -21.79
CA LEU A 17 20.23 11.65 -20.39
C LEU A 17 20.15 10.18 -19.98
N THR A 18 21.02 9.77 -19.06
CA THR A 18 20.80 8.56 -18.29
C THR A 18 19.63 8.78 -17.33
N LEU A 19 19.04 7.70 -16.86
CA LEU A 19 17.92 7.81 -15.93
C LEU A 19 18.33 8.47 -14.59
N ASP A 20 19.55 8.20 -14.10
CA ASP A 20 20.12 8.92 -12.96
C ASP A 20 20.15 10.44 -13.15
N GLN A 21 20.60 10.88 -14.30
CA GLN A 21 20.64 12.30 -14.63
C GLN A 21 19.22 12.90 -14.75
N PHE A 22 18.28 12.15 -15.32
CA PHE A 22 16.89 12.55 -15.41
C PHE A 22 16.27 12.73 -14.03
N ILE A 23 16.43 11.76 -13.13
CA ILE A 23 15.92 11.79 -11.75
C ILE A 23 16.56 12.96 -10.98
N PHE A 24 17.85 13.19 -11.16
CA PHE A 24 18.53 14.34 -10.56
C PHE A 24 17.91 15.67 -11.00
N LYS A 25 17.58 15.82 -12.29
CA LYS A 25 16.89 17.01 -12.80
C LYS A 25 15.45 17.11 -12.36
N MET A 26 14.75 15.98 -12.22
CA MET A 26 13.38 15.92 -11.71
C MET A 26 13.28 16.47 -10.28
N LYS A 27 14.32 16.26 -9.47
CA LYS A 27 14.45 16.76 -8.09
C LYS A 27 15.00 18.19 -8.07
N HIS A 28 14.36 19.07 -8.79
CA HIS A 28 14.80 20.47 -8.97
C HIS A 28 14.80 21.24 -7.63
N PRO A 29 15.80 22.14 -7.40
CA PRO A 29 15.89 22.91 -6.15
C PRO A 29 14.66 23.76 -5.80
N SER A 30 13.90 24.21 -6.80
CA SER A 30 12.67 24.98 -6.59
C SER A 30 11.59 24.21 -5.81
N LEU A 31 11.62 22.88 -5.85
CA LEU A 31 10.67 22.01 -5.13
C LEU A 31 10.81 22.12 -3.59
N ARG A 32 11.98 22.56 -3.11
CA ARG A 32 12.24 22.75 -1.67
C ARG A 32 11.55 23.96 -1.07
N LYS A 33 11.05 24.86 -1.90
CA LYS A 33 10.51 26.16 -1.47
C LYS A 33 8.98 26.16 -1.32
N VAL A 34 8.33 25.06 -1.67
CA VAL A 34 6.87 24.98 -1.68
C VAL A 34 6.38 24.10 -0.55
N ASN A 35 5.25 24.50 0.07
CA ASN A 35 4.64 23.78 1.19
C ASN A 35 3.85 22.54 0.77
N SER A 36 3.46 22.47 -0.51
CA SER A 36 2.70 21.37 -1.08
C SER A 36 3.08 21.19 -2.54
N LEU A 37 3.31 19.96 -2.95
CA LEU A 37 3.58 19.60 -4.34
C LEU A 37 2.36 18.90 -4.93
N ASN A 38 1.81 19.50 -5.99
CA ASN A 38 0.77 18.89 -6.81
C ASN A 38 1.39 18.44 -8.12
N VAL A 39 1.43 17.15 -8.37
CA VAL A 39 2.12 16.54 -9.51
C VAL A 39 1.15 15.74 -10.34
N TYR A 40 1.14 15.99 -11.65
CA TYR A 40 0.60 15.06 -12.63
C TYR A 40 1.73 14.52 -13.50
N ALA A 41 1.78 13.21 -13.65
CA ALA A 41 2.83 12.53 -14.41
C ALA A 41 2.24 11.50 -15.38
N ILE A 42 2.94 11.33 -16.49
CA ILE A 42 2.72 10.23 -17.44
C ILE A 42 4.06 9.49 -17.53
N VAL A 43 4.13 8.29 -17.00
CA VAL A 43 5.39 7.55 -16.90
C VAL A 43 5.18 6.09 -17.26
N ASP A 44 6.02 5.59 -18.14
CA ASP A 44 6.14 4.17 -18.44
C ASP A 44 6.95 3.46 -17.34
N ILE A 45 6.41 3.52 -16.11
CA ILE A 45 7.15 3.20 -14.87
C ILE A 45 7.60 1.74 -14.81
N LEU A 46 6.80 0.79 -15.32
CA LEU A 46 7.11 -0.63 -15.25
C LEU A 46 8.19 -1.06 -16.26
N ASN A 47 8.48 -0.23 -17.27
CA ASN A 47 9.58 -0.43 -18.22
C ASN A 47 10.85 0.32 -17.82
N VAL A 48 10.82 1.09 -16.76
CA VAL A 48 12.00 1.68 -16.11
C VAL A 48 12.72 0.60 -15.31
N ASP A 49 14.06 0.69 -15.23
CA ASP A 49 14.86 -0.19 -14.36
C ASP A 49 14.29 -0.20 -12.93
N PRO A 50 14.06 -1.38 -12.34
CA PRO A 50 13.46 -1.54 -11.00
C PRO A 50 14.11 -0.69 -9.90
N ASN A 51 15.43 -0.46 -9.99
CA ASN A 51 16.16 0.36 -9.03
C ASN A 51 15.70 1.82 -8.99
N TYR A 52 15.07 2.31 -10.06
CA TYR A 52 14.62 3.69 -10.17
C TYR A 52 13.09 3.87 -10.02
N GLN A 53 12.31 2.80 -10.10
CA GLN A 53 10.84 2.91 -10.09
C GLN A 53 10.32 3.61 -8.85
N LEU A 54 10.75 3.19 -7.65
CA LEU A 54 10.33 3.84 -6.41
C LEU A 54 10.95 5.22 -6.25
N LEU A 55 12.18 5.43 -6.71
CA LEU A 55 12.84 6.76 -6.67
C LEU A 55 12.09 7.79 -7.52
N ILE A 56 11.51 7.39 -8.65
CA ILE A 56 10.65 8.24 -9.46
C ILE A 56 9.35 8.59 -8.72
N ALA A 57 8.76 7.62 -8.04
CA ALA A 57 7.56 7.83 -7.23
C ALA A 57 7.85 8.66 -5.96
N GLU A 58 9.07 8.60 -5.43
CA GLU A 58 9.50 9.32 -4.22
C GLU A 58 10.12 10.69 -4.54
N LEU A 59 9.37 11.63 -5.09
CA LEU A 59 9.88 12.97 -5.43
C LEU A 59 10.62 13.69 -4.28
N ASN A 60 10.31 13.36 -3.04
CA ASN A 60 10.83 14.03 -1.85
C ASN A 60 11.90 13.27 -1.06
N SER A 61 12.13 11.98 -1.33
CA SER A 61 12.99 11.15 -0.48
C SER A 61 14.50 11.44 -0.64
N ALA A 62 14.89 12.15 -1.68
CA ALA A 62 16.31 12.42 -1.99
C ALA A 62 16.99 13.45 -1.09
N HIS A 63 16.29 13.97 -0.10
CA HIS A 63 16.84 14.96 0.80
C HIS A 63 17.16 14.30 2.14
N GLY A 64 18.24 13.53 2.20
CA GLY A 64 18.77 12.88 3.40
C GLY A 64 19.11 13.83 4.57
N GLY A 65 18.17 14.69 4.92
CA GLY A 65 18.18 15.59 6.04
C GLY A 65 17.17 15.13 7.10
N ARG A 66 17.69 14.71 8.22
CA ARG A 66 16.93 14.38 9.42
C ARG A 66 15.99 15.54 9.78
N ASN A 67 14.70 15.28 10.02
CA ASN A 67 13.72 16.18 10.64
C ASN A 67 13.23 17.39 9.82
N LEU A 68 13.23 17.37 8.51
CA LEU A 68 12.47 18.35 7.74
C LEU A 68 11.03 17.87 7.61
N ILE A 69 10.08 18.76 7.97
CA ILE A 69 8.68 18.58 7.60
C ILE A 69 8.63 18.63 6.08
N LEU A 70 8.47 17.47 5.46
CA LEU A 70 8.36 17.39 4.02
C LEU A 70 7.01 17.99 3.59
N PRO A 71 6.96 18.75 2.48
CA PRO A 71 5.70 19.24 1.95
C PRO A 71 4.78 18.06 1.61
N GLY A 72 3.48 18.21 1.81
CA GLY A 72 2.50 17.24 1.33
C GLY A 72 2.64 17.05 -0.18
N VAL A 73 2.67 15.82 -0.65
CA VAL A 73 2.74 15.50 -2.07
C VAL A 73 1.45 14.84 -2.53
N HIS A 74 0.79 15.45 -3.49
CA HIS A 74 -0.32 14.86 -4.24
C HIS A 74 0.20 14.47 -5.62
N PHE A 75 0.32 13.18 -5.85
CA PHE A 75 0.95 12.61 -7.05
C PHE A 75 -0.08 11.80 -7.84
N SER A 76 -0.44 12.28 -9.02
CA SER A 76 -1.29 11.54 -9.95
C SER A 76 -0.45 11.01 -11.11
N LEU A 77 -0.41 9.69 -11.25
CA LEU A 77 0.42 8.98 -12.21
C LEU A 77 -0.45 8.20 -13.20
N LEU A 78 -0.28 8.49 -14.48
CA LEU A 78 -0.75 7.68 -15.59
C LEU A 78 0.36 6.72 -16.01
N MET A 79 0.09 5.41 -15.92
CA MET A 79 1.01 4.34 -16.27
C MET A 79 0.36 3.38 -17.27
N ASP A 80 1.15 2.56 -17.94
CA ASP A 80 0.65 1.53 -18.83
C ASP A 80 0.90 0.14 -18.23
N LEU A 81 -0.19 -0.57 -17.93
CA LEU A 81 -0.11 -1.95 -17.40
C LEU A 81 -0.06 -3.01 -18.51
N GLU A 82 -0.57 -2.70 -19.71
CA GLU A 82 -0.71 -3.70 -20.77
C GLU A 82 0.59 -3.93 -21.54
N SER A 83 1.41 -2.90 -21.68
CA SER A 83 2.69 -2.99 -22.41
C SER A 83 3.87 -3.40 -21.54
N ALA A 84 3.67 -3.57 -20.25
CA ALA A 84 4.73 -3.91 -19.33
C ALA A 84 5.24 -5.34 -19.56
N ALA A 85 6.54 -5.49 -19.69
CA ALA A 85 7.20 -6.81 -19.74
C ALA A 85 7.25 -7.50 -18.36
N SER A 86 6.74 -6.85 -17.32
CA SER A 86 6.72 -7.36 -15.94
C SER A 86 5.66 -8.45 -15.74
N THR A 87 5.96 -9.38 -14.86
CA THR A 87 5.00 -10.41 -14.43
C THR A 87 3.89 -9.78 -13.58
N PRO A 88 2.68 -10.38 -13.50
CA PRO A 88 1.63 -9.92 -12.59
C PRO A 88 2.10 -9.81 -11.14
N ALA A 89 2.87 -10.79 -10.66
CA ALA A 89 3.44 -10.78 -9.31
C ALA A 89 4.35 -9.56 -9.06
N TYR A 90 5.18 -9.20 -10.03
CA TYR A 90 6.03 -8.01 -9.94
C TYR A 90 5.20 -6.72 -9.91
N THR A 91 4.19 -6.61 -10.78
CA THR A 91 3.30 -5.45 -10.84
C THR A 91 2.55 -5.26 -9.52
N ALA A 92 2.00 -6.33 -8.95
CA ALA A 92 1.34 -6.28 -7.64
C ALA A 92 2.32 -5.85 -6.53
N GLY A 93 3.53 -6.40 -6.53
CA GLY A 93 4.60 -6.03 -5.59
C GLY A 93 4.96 -4.55 -5.68
N PHE A 94 5.11 -4.01 -6.88
CA PHE A 94 5.35 -2.59 -7.11
C PHE A 94 4.20 -1.72 -6.57
N LEU A 95 2.96 -2.03 -6.92
CA LEU A 95 1.78 -1.29 -6.45
C LEU A 95 1.66 -1.32 -4.92
N MET A 96 1.88 -2.46 -4.29
CA MET A 96 1.86 -2.57 -2.83
C MET A 96 2.98 -1.77 -2.17
N ASN A 97 4.18 -1.76 -2.74
CA ASN A 97 5.28 -0.93 -2.24
C ASN A 97 4.95 0.56 -2.32
N VAL A 98 4.41 1.03 -3.46
CA VAL A 98 3.98 2.42 -3.62
C VAL A 98 2.93 2.79 -2.57
N MET A 99 1.92 1.94 -2.36
CA MET A 99 0.83 2.22 -1.40
C MET A 99 1.30 2.16 0.06
N THR A 100 2.24 1.28 0.40
CA THR A 100 2.61 0.99 1.79
C THR A 100 3.77 1.87 2.29
N ASN A 101 4.79 2.09 1.47
CA ASN A 101 6.02 2.79 1.90
C ASN A 101 5.96 4.31 1.76
N LEU A 102 5.13 4.82 0.84
CA LEU A 102 5.08 6.25 0.56
C LEU A 102 3.98 6.92 1.40
N SER A 103 4.09 6.80 2.71
CA SER A 103 3.08 7.26 3.68
C SER A 103 2.80 8.77 3.64
N ASN A 104 3.76 9.57 3.16
CA ASN A 104 3.63 11.04 3.08
C ASN A 104 3.15 11.50 1.70
N ILE A 105 2.89 10.60 0.77
CA ILE A 105 2.49 10.90 -0.60
C ILE A 105 1.07 10.39 -0.83
N ASP A 106 0.21 11.27 -1.28
CA ASP A 106 -1.14 10.90 -1.73
C ASP A 106 -1.09 10.54 -3.21
N PHE A 107 -1.07 9.23 -3.51
CA PHE A 107 -1.03 8.71 -4.87
C PHE A 107 -2.42 8.49 -5.45
N ASN A 108 -2.59 8.92 -6.71
CA ASN A 108 -3.67 8.49 -7.58
C ASN A 108 -3.06 7.82 -8.81
N LEU A 109 -3.38 6.56 -9.04
CA LEU A 109 -2.84 5.77 -10.14
C LEU A 109 -3.90 5.52 -11.21
N TYR A 110 -3.56 5.80 -12.46
CA TYR A 110 -4.41 5.60 -13.64
C TYR A 110 -3.72 4.67 -14.62
N SER A 111 -4.47 3.91 -15.41
CA SER A 111 -3.93 3.09 -16.48
C SER A 111 -4.39 3.57 -17.84
N GLY A 112 -3.44 3.71 -18.76
CA GLY A 112 -3.70 4.05 -20.15
C GLY A 112 -2.46 3.88 -21.03
N SER A 113 -2.67 3.43 -22.27
CA SER A 113 -1.61 3.19 -23.26
C SER A 113 -0.81 4.44 -23.65
N GLN A 114 -1.31 5.61 -23.30
CA GLN A 114 -0.63 6.88 -23.57
C GLN A 114 0.66 7.05 -22.76
N ALA A 115 0.86 6.27 -21.70
CA ALA A 115 2.08 6.31 -20.90
C ALA A 115 3.28 5.62 -21.57
N GLN A 116 3.04 4.86 -22.64
CA GLN A 116 4.07 4.09 -23.34
C GLN A 116 5.29 4.95 -23.70
N ARG A 117 6.47 4.55 -23.25
CA ARG A 117 7.76 5.22 -23.45
C ARG A 117 7.86 6.67 -23.01
N LYS A 118 6.93 7.16 -22.20
CA LYS A 118 6.95 8.55 -21.74
C LYS A 118 7.52 8.67 -20.33
N LEU A 119 8.20 9.80 -20.11
CA LEU A 119 8.65 10.29 -18.82
C LEU A 119 8.26 11.77 -18.76
N ILE A 120 7.08 12.08 -18.23
CA ILE A 120 6.57 13.45 -18.17
C ILE A 120 6.09 13.74 -16.75
N PHE A 121 6.60 14.82 -16.16
CA PHE A 121 6.20 15.31 -14.85
C PHE A 121 5.89 16.79 -14.95
N ALA A 122 4.73 17.19 -14.48
CA ALA A 122 4.36 18.57 -14.32
C ALA A 122 3.98 18.84 -12.87
N ILE A 123 4.74 19.71 -12.22
CA ILE A 123 4.54 20.13 -10.85
C ILE A 123 3.93 21.52 -10.90
N ARG A 124 2.72 21.63 -10.41
CA ARG A 124 1.91 22.85 -10.50
C ARG A 124 2.69 24.08 -10.04
N ASP A 125 2.63 25.17 -10.81
CA ASP A 125 3.25 26.48 -10.53
C ASP A 125 4.78 26.49 -10.40
N THR A 126 5.46 25.32 -10.60
CA THR A 126 6.85 25.20 -10.17
C THR A 126 7.80 24.76 -11.29
N TYR A 127 7.58 23.56 -11.83
CA TYR A 127 8.56 22.92 -12.69
C TYR A 127 7.93 21.80 -13.52
N ALA A 128 8.42 21.62 -14.73
CA ALA A 128 8.08 20.45 -15.52
C ALA A 128 9.30 19.87 -16.21
N ILE A 129 9.29 18.56 -16.40
CA ILE A 129 10.29 17.84 -17.16
C ILE A 129 9.61 16.78 -18.02
N SER A 130 10.03 16.66 -19.26
CA SER A 130 9.53 15.65 -20.19
C SER A 130 10.64 15.01 -20.97
N GLY A 131 10.49 13.74 -21.31
CA GLY A 131 11.42 12.98 -22.14
C GLY A 131 10.76 11.70 -22.63
N MET A 132 11.48 10.98 -23.47
CA MET A 132 11.07 9.70 -24.00
C MET A 132 12.03 8.60 -23.56
N LEU A 133 11.50 7.55 -22.96
CA LEU A 133 12.26 6.36 -22.56
C LEU A 133 12.66 5.57 -23.81
N VAL A 134 13.94 5.29 -23.95
CA VAL A 134 14.48 4.49 -25.07
C VAL A 134 14.66 3.04 -24.66
N ASP A 135 15.26 2.85 -23.52
CA ASP A 135 15.43 1.58 -22.83
C ASP A 135 15.19 1.78 -21.33
N SER A 136 15.43 0.77 -20.51
CA SER A 136 15.17 0.83 -19.05
C SER A 136 16.03 1.88 -18.31
N SER A 137 17.08 2.43 -18.93
CA SER A 137 18.07 3.29 -18.26
C SER A 137 18.42 4.59 -18.99
N HIS A 138 17.89 4.82 -20.20
CA HIS A 138 18.18 6.00 -21.03
C HIS A 138 16.93 6.66 -21.55
N CYS A 139 16.96 7.99 -21.65
CA CYS A 139 15.91 8.81 -22.22
C CYS A 139 16.45 9.84 -23.23
N LEU A 140 15.63 10.18 -24.21
CA LEU A 140 15.93 11.14 -25.27
C LEU A 140 15.00 12.33 -25.25
N GLY A 141 15.44 13.44 -25.85
CA GLY A 141 14.61 14.62 -26.10
C GLY A 141 14.08 15.27 -24.83
N ILE A 142 14.92 15.38 -23.80
CA ILE A 142 14.51 15.90 -22.50
C ILE A 142 14.38 17.39 -22.55
N THR A 143 13.22 17.88 -22.11
CA THR A 143 12.93 19.31 -21.97
C THR A 143 12.56 19.60 -20.53
N THR A 144 13.18 20.63 -19.94
CA THR A 144 12.82 21.16 -18.63
C THR A 144 12.21 22.56 -18.76
N ILE A 145 11.21 22.85 -17.96
CA ILE A 145 10.44 24.11 -17.99
C ILE A 145 10.40 24.69 -16.57
N GLU A 146 10.91 25.91 -16.42
CA GLU A 146 10.89 26.68 -15.17
C GLU A 146 9.99 27.94 -15.31
N ASP A 147 8.90 27.81 -16.04
CA ASP A 147 7.91 28.86 -16.25
C ASP A 147 6.57 28.40 -15.69
N SER A 148 5.96 29.22 -14.83
CA SER A 148 4.72 28.85 -14.11
C SER A 148 3.55 28.63 -15.06
N ASP A 149 3.38 29.49 -16.07
CA ASP A 149 2.22 29.41 -16.97
C ASP A 149 2.31 28.17 -17.87
N LEU A 150 3.48 27.92 -18.45
CA LEU A 150 3.72 26.75 -19.28
C LEU A 150 3.63 25.45 -18.46
N THR A 151 4.15 25.46 -17.25
CA THR A 151 4.05 24.33 -16.33
C THR A 151 2.61 24.02 -15.97
N ASN A 152 1.81 25.05 -15.69
CA ASN A 152 0.39 24.90 -15.39
C ASN A 152 -0.41 24.41 -16.59
N GLU A 153 -0.10 24.90 -17.80
CA GLU A 153 -0.75 24.40 -19.01
C GLU A 153 -0.51 22.90 -19.17
N LEU A 154 0.75 22.45 -19.03
CA LEU A 154 1.09 21.03 -19.12
C LEU A 154 0.43 20.21 -17.99
N TYR A 155 0.46 20.72 -16.76
CA TYR A 155 -0.21 20.11 -15.60
C TYR A 155 -1.70 19.87 -15.88
N HIS A 156 -2.41 20.87 -16.37
CA HIS A 156 -3.83 20.75 -16.68
C HIS A 156 -4.12 19.80 -17.85
N LYS A 157 -3.26 19.76 -18.87
CA LYS A 157 -3.38 18.79 -19.97
C LYS A 157 -3.23 17.36 -19.48
N ILE A 158 -2.24 17.06 -18.64
CA ILE A 158 -2.06 15.73 -18.07
C ILE A 158 -3.23 15.36 -17.16
N ARG A 159 -3.72 16.30 -16.35
CA ARG A 159 -4.90 16.08 -15.51
C ARG A 159 -6.12 15.67 -16.34
N LEU A 160 -6.36 16.32 -17.45
CA LEU A 160 -7.47 16.00 -18.36
C LEU A 160 -7.29 14.61 -19.00
N LEU A 161 -6.06 14.19 -19.30
CA LEU A 161 -5.78 12.84 -19.77
C LEU A 161 -6.07 11.80 -18.67
N CYS A 162 -5.56 12.00 -17.47
CA CYS A 162 -5.82 11.11 -16.34
C CYS A 162 -7.32 10.94 -16.06
N ASN A 163 -8.09 12.03 -16.11
CA ASN A 163 -9.54 12.00 -15.86
C ASN A 163 -10.35 11.17 -16.88
N LYS A 164 -9.77 10.88 -18.04
CA LYS A 164 -10.38 10.02 -19.06
C LYS A 164 -10.01 8.55 -18.92
N GLU A 165 -9.00 8.24 -18.12
CA GLU A 165 -8.45 6.92 -17.95
C GLU A 165 -9.01 6.23 -16.70
N THR A 166 -8.77 4.93 -16.60
CA THR A 166 -9.28 4.14 -15.48
C THR A 166 -8.44 4.33 -14.22
N LEU A 167 -9.10 4.69 -13.12
CA LEU A 167 -8.47 4.73 -11.80
C LEU A 167 -8.16 3.30 -11.32
N LEU A 168 -6.90 3.04 -10.99
CA LEU A 168 -6.44 1.71 -10.61
C LEU A 168 -6.72 1.37 -9.15
N ILE A 169 -6.63 2.34 -8.26
CA ILE A 169 -6.75 2.14 -6.81
C ILE A 169 -7.77 3.13 -6.25
N ARG A 170 -8.80 2.61 -5.62
CA ARG A 170 -9.75 3.41 -4.83
C ARG A 170 -9.33 3.41 -3.37
N LYS A 171 -9.27 4.59 -2.77
CA LYS A 171 -8.94 4.78 -1.36
C LYS A 171 -10.22 4.94 -0.55
N THR A 172 -10.28 4.30 0.61
CA THR A 172 -11.45 4.31 1.48
C THR A 172 -11.09 4.01 2.93
N THR A 173 -12.09 3.90 3.79
CA THR A 173 -11.97 3.51 5.19
C THR A 173 -12.74 2.23 5.45
N ILE A 174 -12.43 1.54 6.55
CA ILE A 174 -13.21 0.35 6.97
C ILE A 174 -14.68 0.69 7.23
N PRO A 175 -15.03 1.78 7.94
CA PRO A 175 -16.43 2.17 8.10
C PRO A 175 -17.18 2.35 6.78
N GLU A 176 -16.54 2.96 5.78
CA GLU A 176 -17.15 3.13 4.47
C GLU A 176 -17.33 1.79 3.73
N MET A 177 -16.36 0.86 3.84
CA MET A 177 -16.50 -0.49 3.29
C MET A 177 -17.69 -1.23 3.94
N ILE A 178 -17.85 -1.10 5.26
CA ILE A 178 -18.98 -1.70 5.98
C ILE A 178 -20.29 -1.08 5.49
N HIS A 179 -20.36 0.24 5.40
CA HIS A 179 -21.55 0.95 4.93
C HIS A 179 -21.95 0.56 3.50
N ARG A 180 -20.99 0.25 2.65
CA ARG A 180 -21.19 -0.23 1.26
C ARG A 180 -21.38 -1.74 1.15
N PHE A 181 -21.42 -2.47 2.24
CA PHE A 181 -21.47 -3.94 2.31
C PHE A 181 -20.24 -4.65 1.66
N GLU A 182 -19.20 -3.93 1.33
CA GLU A 182 -17.99 -4.50 0.75
C GLU A 182 -17.23 -5.38 1.74
N TYR A 183 -17.15 -4.96 3.00
CA TYR A 183 -16.51 -5.74 4.06
C TYR A 183 -17.25 -7.07 4.30
N GLU A 184 -18.58 -7.04 4.38
CA GLU A 184 -19.41 -8.24 4.51
C GLU A 184 -19.23 -9.18 3.33
N GLN A 185 -19.17 -8.65 2.09
CA GLN A 185 -18.93 -9.44 0.88
C GLN A 185 -17.59 -10.19 0.93
N THR A 186 -16.53 -9.60 1.46
CA THR A 186 -15.26 -10.30 1.61
C THR A 186 -15.35 -11.45 2.60
N LEU A 187 -16.12 -11.31 3.68
CA LEU A 187 -16.30 -12.35 4.69
C LEU A 187 -17.10 -13.54 4.19
N ILE A 188 -18.12 -13.33 3.35
CA ILE A 188 -18.97 -14.43 2.82
C ILE A 188 -18.38 -15.12 1.58
N SER A 189 -17.22 -14.69 1.10
CA SER A 189 -16.54 -15.28 -0.03
C SER A 189 -16.03 -16.69 0.30
N GLN A 190 -16.07 -17.59 -0.69
CA GLN A 190 -15.54 -18.94 -0.54
C GLN A 190 -14.02 -19.01 -0.58
N ARG A 191 -13.37 -18.06 -1.24
CA ARG A 191 -11.92 -17.92 -1.24
C ARG A 191 -11.50 -16.88 -0.21
N GLN A 192 -10.68 -17.32 0.74
CA GLN A 192 -10.15 -16.49 1.83
C GLN A 192 -8.63 -16.61 1.83
N CYS A 193 -7.96 -15.60 1.28
CA CYS A 193 -6.51 -15.52 1.24
C CYS A 193 -6.05 -14.24 1.94
N CYS A 194 -5.15 -14.38 2.89
CA CYS A 194 -4.68 -13.27 3.72
C CYS A 194 -3.16 -13.23 3.77
N LEU A 195 -2.57 -12.12 3.36
CA LEU A 195 -1.17 -11.80 3.63
C LEU A 195 -1.12 -10.78 4.77
N ILE A 196 -0.56 -11.15 5.91
CA ILE A 196 -0.66 -10.37 7.15
C ILE A 196 0.65 -9.66 7.45
N GLY A 197 0.65 -8.35 7.27
CA GLY A 197 1.73 -7.43 7.67
C GLY A 197 1.53 -6.80 9.05
N HIS A 198 0.31 -6.85 9.58
CA HIS A 198 -0.07 -6.49 10.94
C HIS A 198 -1.37 -7.18 11.33
N LEU A 199 -1.56 -7.44 12.62
CA LEU A 199 -2.76 -8.11 13.09
C LEU A 199 -3.99 -7.20 13.03
N THR A 200 -5.13 -7.82 12.71
CA THR A 200 -6.43 -7.16 12.56
C THR A 200 -7.49 -7.89 13.38
N GLU A 201 -8.70 -7.33 13.45
CA GLU A 201 -9.84 -7.90 14.18
C GLU A 201 -10.25 -9.31 13.72
N HIS A 202 -9.83 -9.77 12.54
CA HIS A 202 -10.29 -11.03 11.96
C HIS A 202 -9.97 -12.27 12.81
N PHE A 203 -8.89 -12.24 13.59
CA PHE A 203 -8.40 -13.39 14.36
C PHE A 203 -8.60 -13.25 15.88
N LEU A 204 -9.38 -12.27 16.31
CA LEU A 204 -9.71 -12.08 17.73
C LEU A 204 -10.71 -13.12 18.20
N PRO A 205 -10.59 -13.63 19.46
CA PRO A 205 -11.64 -14.41 20.07
C PRO A 205 -12.88 -13.53 20.28
N GLU A 206 -14.07 -14.15 20.24
CA GLU A 206 -15.35 -13.45 20.30
C GLU A 206 -15.49 -12.56 21.54
N ASP A 207 -15.09 -13.05 22.70
CA ASP A 207 -15.16 -12.31 23.96
C ASP A 207 -14.26 -11.07 23.96
N LEU A 208 -13.03 -11.19 23.46
CA LEU A 208 -12.11 -10.05 23.33
C LEU A 208 -12.58 -9.06 22.27
N TYR A 209 -13.11 -9.54 21.16
CA TYR A 209 -13.71 -8.69 20.12
C TYR A 209 -14.84 -7.82 20.70
N MET A 210 -15.71 -8.41 21.51
CA MET A 210 -16.82 -7.67 22.14
C MET A 210 -16.34 -6.66 23.19
N GLU A 211 -15.31 -7.02 23.95
CA GLU A 211 -14.67 -6.13 24.93
C GLU A 211 -14.06 -4.89 24.23
N LEU A 212 -13.33 -5.09 23.14
CA LEU A 212 -12.74 -4.01 22.37
C LEU A 212 -13.79 -3.15 21.64
N LEU A 213 -14.88 -3.77 21.20
CA LEU A 213 -16.00 -3.04 20.63
C LEU A 213 -16.62 -2.08 21.63
N ASP A 214 -16.81 -2.52 22.87
CA ASP A 214 -17.33 -1.69 23.95
C ASP A 214 -16.38 -0.55 24.32
N GLU A 215 -15.07 -0.80 24.27
CA GLU A 215 -14.03 0.17 24.63
C GLU A 215 -13.80 1.23 23.55
N TYR A 216 -13.73 0.84 22.27
CA TYR A 216 -13.22 1.70 21.19
C TYR A 216 -14.26 2.18 20.17
N CYS A 217 -15.41 1.53 20.04
CA CYS A 217 -16.42 1.92 19.05
C CYS A 217 -17.49 2.89 19.57
N LEU A 218 -17.49 3.24 20.85
CA LEU A 218 -18.52 4.11 21.44
C LEU A 218 -18.34 5.60 21.09
N ASP A 219 -17.12 6.04 20.76
CA ASP A 219 -16.81 7.47 20.57
C ASP A 219 -16.67 7.90 19.11
N ASN A 220 -16.57 6.96 18.17
CA ASN A 220 -16.48 7.26 16.73
C ASN A 220 -17.78 6.85 16.03
N ASN A 221 -18.59 7.83 15.70
CA ASN A 221 -19.95 7.75 15.17
C ASN A 221 -20.15 7.01 13.83
N ASP A 222 -19.10 6.51 13.19
CA ASP A 222 -19.18 5.92 11.85
C ASP A 222 -19.44 4.41 11.85
N LEU A 223 -19.29 3.72 13.00
CA LEU A 223 -19.53 2.29 13.16
C LEU A 223 -20.68 2.03 14.13
N GLN A 224 -21.76 1.44 13.62
CA GLN A 224 -22.86 1.00 14.48
C GLN A 224 -22.51 -0.33 15.18
N LYS A 225 -22.67 -0.37 16.50
CA LYS A 225 -22.36 -1.54 17.33
C LYS A 225 -23.08 -2.82 16.85
N GLY A 226 -24.30 -2.68 16.34
CA GLY A 226 -25.07 -3.79 15.78
C GLY A 226 -24.44 -4.41 14.54
N ASP A 227 -23.93 -3.57 13.63
CA ASP A 227 -23.29 -4.05 12.41
C ASP A 227 -21.97 -4.77 12.70
N VAL A 228 -21.18 -4.22 13.62
CA VAL A 228 -19.90 -4.82 14.02
C VAL A 228 -20.10 -6.17 14.74
N LYS A 229 -21.17 -6.32 15.54
CA LYS A 229 -21.55 -7.63 16.12
C LYS A 229 -21.92 -8.65 15.05
N LYS A 230 -22.70 -8.24 14.06
CA LYS A 230 -23.04 -9.11 12.92
C LYS A 230 -21.80 -9.55 12.15
N LEU A 231 -20.86 -8.65 11.91
CA LEU A 231 -19.59 -8.95 11.26
C LEU A 231 -18.75 -9.95 12.07
N ASN A 232 -18.74 -9.83 13.40
CA ASN A 232 -18.05 -10.81 14.24
C ASN A 232 -18.65 -12.22 14.09
N HIS A 233 -19.97 -12.36 14.13
CA HIS A 233 -20.62 -13.66 13.91
C HIS A 233 -20.30 -14.25 12.54
N LEU A 234 -20.26 -13.42 11.49
CA LEU A 234 -19.84 -13.86 10.16
C LEU A 234 -18.38 -14.32 10.16
N THR A 235 -17.48 -13.54 10.78
CA THR A 235 -16.05 -13.87 10.87
C THR A 235 -15.84 -15.20 11.60
N GLN A 236 -16.47 -15.43 12.74
CA GLN A 236 -16.37 -16.69 13.48
C GLN A 236 -16.88 -17.87 12.62
N ARG A 237 -18.01 -17.69 11.95
CA ARG A 237 -18.56 -18.73 11.07
C ARG A 237 -17.62 -19.07 9.89
N ILE A 238 -17.01 -18.05 9.28
CA ILE A 238 -16.06 -18.26 8.17
C ILE A 238 -14.81 -19.00 8.65
N LEU A 239 -14.29 -18.64 9.81
CA LEU A 239 -13.17 -19.35 10.43
C LEU A 239 -13.45 -20.84 10.70
N GLU A 240 -14.71 -21.19 10.91
CA GLU A 240 -15.14 -22.57 11.19
C GLU A 240 -15.52 -23.38 9.94
N THR A 241 -15.84 -22.74 8.84
CA THR A 241 -16.47 -23.41 7.68
C THR A 241 -15.74 -23.24 6.35
N THR A 242 -14.83 -22.29 6.25
CA THR A 242 -14.22 -21.93 4.97
C THR A 242 -12.70 -22.12 5.00
N PRO A 243 -12.10 -22.74 3.97
CA PRO A 243 -10.64 -22.83 3.85
C PRO A 243 -10.01 -21.43 3.79
N ILE A 244 -9.01 -21.20 4.63
CA ILE A 244 -8.27 -19.94 4.71
C ILE A 244 -6.80 -20.23 4.43
N HIS A 245 -6.22 -19.47 3.49
CA HIS A 245 -4.80 -19.46 3.22
C HIS A 245 -4.20 -18.20 3.86
N LEU A 246 -3.40 -18.40 4.90
CA LEU A 246 -2.81 -17.33 5.68
C LEU A 246 -1.29 -17.29 5.47
N ILE A 247 -0.79 -16.18 4.97
CA ILE A 247 0.64 -15.89 4.93
C ILE A 247 0.91 -14.82 5.99
N ILE A 248 1.87 -15.08 6.88
CA ILE A 248 2.25 -14.14 7.92
C ILE A 248 3.75 -13.82 7.83
N TYR A 249 4.13 -12.56 7.92
CA TYR A 249 5.53 -12.20 8.04
C TYR A 249 6.10 -12.59 9.40
N ALA A 250 7.33 -13.08 9.41
CA ALA A 250 7.99 -13.53 10.64
C ALA A 250 8.07 -12.46 11.73
N SER A 251 8.23 -11.20 11.34
CA SER A 251 8.27 -10.06 12.28
C SER A 251 6.94 -9.74 12.95
N VAL A 252 5.81 -10.06 12.33
CA VAL A 252 4.47 -9.65 12.81
C VAL A 252 4.17 -10.19 14.21
N LEU A 253 4.42 -11.46 14.45
CA LEU A 253 4.19 -12.08 15.76
C LEU A 253 5.12 -11.51 16.83
N LYS A 254 6.37 -11.26 16.50
CA LYS A 254 7.34 -10.64 17.40
C LYS A 254 6.94 -9.22 17.77
N ASP A 255 6.60 -8.41 16.77
CA ASP A 255 6.17 -7.03 16.99
C ASP A 255 4.89 -6.96 17.82
N PHE A 256 3.90 -7.80 17.51
CA PHE A 256 2.67 -7.89 18.28
C PHE A 256 2.93 -8.29 19.74
N THR A 257 3.83 -9.25 19.98
CA THR A 257 4.21 -9.69 21.34
C THR A 257 4.72 -8.52 22.16
N VAL A 258 5.56 -7.66 21.56
CA VAL A 258 6.20 -6.53 22.23
C VAL A 258 5.25 -5.34 22.38
N THR A 259 4.57 -4.97 21.32
CA THR A 259 3.78 -3.72 21.25
C THR A 259 2.32 -3.89 21.58
N GLY A 260 1.74 -5.06 21.29
CA GLY A 260 0.30 -5.32 21.35
C GLY A 260 -0.51 -4.55 20.32
N GLU A 261 0.14 -3.97 19.32
CA GLU A 261 -0.54 -3.21 18.29
C GLU A 261 -1.48 -4.07 17.46
N LEU A 262 -2.71 -3.63 17.32
CA LEU A 262 -3.76 -4.24 16.51
C LEU A 262 -4.49 -3.17 15.72
N ASP A 263 -4.82 -3.48 14.47
CA ASP A 263 -5.74 -2.68 13.67
C ASP A 263 -7.17 -3.18 13.89
N PHE A 264 -7.94 -2.44 14.68
CA PHE A 264 -9.33 -2.74 14.99
C PHE A 264 -10.25 -1.83 14.16
N PHE A 265 -10.77 -2.35 13.06
CA PHE A 265 -11.62 -1.63 12.11
C PHE A 265 -11.03 -0.30 11.61
N GLY A 266 -9.72 -0.27 11.35
CA GLY A 266 -9.00 0.92 10.91
C GLY A 266 -8.50 1.81 12.04
N VAL A 267 -8.82 1.49 13.30
CA VAL A 267 -8.30 2.17 14.47
C VAL A 267 -7.13 1.38 15.05
N ARG A 268 -5.97 2.04 15.16
CA ARG A 268 -4.79 1.42 15.77
C ARG A 268 -4.93 1.46 17.28
N ILE A 269 -5.01 0.29 17.89
CA ILE A 269 -5.10 0.11 19.34
C ILE A 269 -3.90 -0.67 19.88
N SER A 270 -3.62 -0.56 21.17
CA SER A 270 -2.60 -1.34 21.85
C SER A 270 -3.25 -2.22 22.91
N LEU A 271 -3.16 -3.53 22.72
CA LEU A 271 -3.70 -4.50 23.66
C LEU A 271 -2.85 -4.58 24.94
N THR A 272 -3.51 -4.77 26.06
CA THR A 272 -2.85 -5.13 27.33
C THR A 272 -2.13 -6.47 27.20
N ILE A 273 -1.18 -6.76 28.07
CA ILE A 273 -0.44 -8.02 28.06
C ILE A 273 -1.40 -9.22 28.16
N SER A 274 -2.41 -9.13 29.01
CA SER A 274 -3.44 -10.16 29.15
C SER A 274 -4.28 -10.35 27.87
N GLN A 275 -4.66 -9.25 27.21
CA GLN A 275 -5.41 -9.31 25.95
C GLN A 275 -4.56 -9.90 24.81
N ARG A 276 -3.25 -9.59 24.74
CA ARG A 276 -2.30 -10.20 23.79
C ARG A 276 -2.27 -11.73 23.97
N LEU A 277 -2.21 -12.19 25.22
CA LEU A 277 -2.19 -13.62 25.52
C LEU A 277 -3.48 -14.31 25.03
N ARG A 278 -4.65 -13.70 25.28
CA ARG A 278 -5.94 -14.23 24.79
C ARG A 278 -5.98 -14.31 23.27
N CYS A 279 -5.49 -13.27 22.58
CA CYS A 279 -5.42 -13.23 21.12
C CYS A 279 -4.53 -14.35 20.56
N LEU A 280 -3.30 -14.54 21.09
CA LEU A 280 -2.38 -15.56 20.62
C LEU A 280 -2.85 -16.98 20.93
N LYS A 281 -3.44 -17.22 22.09
CA LYS A 281 -4.05 -18.51 22.44
C LYS A 281 -5.22 -18.87 21.52
N ASN A 282 -6.04 -17.87 21.13
CA ASN A 282 -7.09 -18.09 20.15
C ASN A 282 -6.52 -18.46 18.77
N LEU A 283 -5.49 -17.76 18.31
CA LEU A 283 -4.84 -18.06 17.04
C LEU A 283 -4.21 -19.47 17.04
N GLU A 284 -3.56 -19.87 18.13
CA GLU A 284 -3.05 -21.24 18.31
C GLU A 284 -4.18 -22.28 18.24
N GLN A 285 -5.31 -22.02 18.91
CA GLN A 285 -6.46 -22.92 18.89
C GLN A 285 -7.08 -23.04 17.49
N LEU A 286 -7.18 -21.94 16.74
CA LEU A 286 -7.67 -21.95 15.36
C LEU A 286 -6.77 -22.82 14.47
N LEU A 287 -5.45 -22.68 14.59
CA LEU A 287 -4.49 -23.49 13.83
C LEU A 287 -4.54 -24.96 14.19
N ASN A 288 -4.74 -25.32 15.45
CA ASN A 288 -4.75 -26.71 15.92
C ASN A 288 -6.10 -27.42 15.71
N LYS A 289 -7.22 -26.68 15.67
CA LYS A 289 -8.56 -27.26 15.55
C LYS A 289 -9.04 -27.47 14.12
N LEU A 290 -8.54 -26.68 13.18
CA LEU A 290 -9.18 -26.55 11.89
C LEU A 290 -8.24 -27.01 10.79
N ASP A 291 -8.53 -28.16 10.19
CA ASP A 291 -7.93 -28.58 8.90
C ASP A 291 -8.22 -27.57 7.77
N LEU A 292 -8.96 -26.50 8.06
CA LEU A 292 -9.35 -25.45 7.14
C LEU A 292 -8.36 -24.28 7.10
N MET A 293 -7.58 -24.06 8.17
CA MET A 293 -6.62 -22.97 8.19
C MET A 293 -5.23 -23.47 7.78
N HIS A 294 -4.84 -23.10 6.58
CA HIS A 294 -3.50 -23.35 6.05
C HIS A 294 -2.65 -22.10 6.24
N VAL A 295 -1.45 -22.28 6.79
CA VAL A 295 -0.59 -21.15 7.13
C VAL A 295 0.84 -21.38 6.69
N CYS A 296 1.50 -20.32 6.21
CA CYS A 296 2.94 -20.29 6.00
C CYS A 296 3.54 -18.97 6.50
N VAL A 297 4.82 -19.03 6.86
CA VAL A 297 5.61 -17.87 7.26
C VAL A 297 6.39 -17.34 6.08
N LEU A 298 6.38 -16.04 5.95
CA LEU A 298 7.15 -15.34 4.99
C LEU A 298 8.40 -14.77 5.67
N PRO A 299 9.62 -15.11 5.22
CA PRO A 299 10.81 -14.41 5.67
C PRO A 299 10.73 -12.95 5.20
N GLU A 300 11.33 -12.05 5.98
CA GLU A 300 11.42 -10.64 5.60
C GLU A 300 12.09 -10.50 4.23
N GLY A 301 11.57 -9.60 3.40
CA GLY A 301 12.21 -9.24 2.14
C GLY A 301 11.69 -9.94 0.89
N ILE A 302 10.50 -10.52 0.87
CA ILE A 302 9.91 -11.10 -0.36
C ILE A 302 9.66 -10.07 -1.47
N LEU A 303 9.47 -8.81 -1.11
CA LEU A 303 9.43 -7.72 -2.07
C LEU A 303 10.83 -7.12 -2.29
N SER A 304 11.87 -7.96 -2.17
CA SER A 304 13.28 -7.59 -2.19
C SER A 304 13.79 -7.04 -3.52
N ASP A 305 13.03 -7.21 -4.60
CA ASP A 305 13.35 -6.57 -5.90
C ASP A 305 13.19 -5.04 -5.84
N HIS A 306 12.56 -4.53 -4.79
CA HIS A 306 12.46 -3.11 -4.49
C HIS A 306 13.32 -2.77 -3.26
N GLN A 307 14.00 -1.64 -3.27
CA GLN A 307 14.91 -1.20 -2.19
C GLN A 307 14.23 -0.99 -0.82
N HIS A 308 12.90 -0.97 -0.77
CA HIS A 308 12.13 -0.76 0.43
C HIS A 308 11.35 -2.02 0.80
N ILE A 309 11.50 -2.43 2.05
CA ILE A 309 10.75 -3.57 2.61
C ILE A 309 9.38 -3.06 3.02
N ALA A 310 8.35 -3.47 2.29
CA ALA A 310 6.97 -3.28 2.72
C ALA A 310 6.46 -4.56 3.38
N HIS A 311 5.69 -4.39 4.46
CA HIS A 311 4.89 -5.45 5.05
C HIS A 311 3.40 -5.13 4.82
N PRO A 312 2.87 -5.32 3.61
CA PRO A 312 1.47 -5.06 3.31
C PRO A 312 0.57 -6.08 4.00
N THR A 313 -0.63 -5.64 4.36
CA THR A 313 -1.73 -6.54 4.71
C THR A 313 -2.70 -6.55 3.55
N LEU A 314 -2.79 -7.70 2.89
CA LEU A 314 -3.60 -7.92 1.69
C LEU A 314 -4.65 -8.99 1.96
N PHE A 315 -5.90 -8.68 1.66
CA PHE A 315 -6.99 -9.64 1.65
C PHE A 315 -7.43 -9.89 0.21
N VAL A 316 -7.44 -11.17 -0.19
CA VAL A 316 -7.85 -11.62 -1.51
C VAL A 316 -9.06 -12.53 -1.36
N SER A 317 -10.16 -12.17 -1.99
CA SER A 317 -11.39 -12.95 -2.00
C SER A 317 -12.01 -12.97 -3.40
N ASP A 318 -12.99 -13.84 -3.65
CA ASP A 318 -13.69 -13.87 -4.94
C ASP A 318 -14.50 -12.59 -5.21
N SER A 319 -14.88 -11.87 -4.16
CA SER A 319 -15.68 -10.65 -4.28
C SER A 319 -14.86 -9.42 -4.58
N LEU A 320 -13.77 -9.23 -3.86
CA LEU A 320 -12.81 -8.13 -4.07
C LEU A 320 -11.49 -8.37 -3.33
N CYS A 321 -10.44 -7.69 -3.79
CA CYS A 321 -9.17 -7.59 -3.10
C CYS A 321 -9.06 -6.22 -2.40
N TYR A 322 -8.41 -6.16 -1.25
CA TYR A 322 -8.09 -4.88 -0.62
C TYR A 322 -6.82 -4.94 0.23
N LEU A 323 -6.15 -3.80 0.30
CA LEU A 323 -4.98 -3.56 1.14
C LEU A 323 -5.37 -2.76 2.37
N ARG A 324 -4.89 -3.16 3.54
CA ARG A 324 -4.95 -2.36 4.76
C ARG A 324 -3.61 -1.71 5.01
N LEU A 325 -3.61 -0.41 5.14
CA LEU A 325 -2.41 0.37 5.33
C LEU A 325 -2.21 0.71 6.81
N LYS A 326 -0.99 0.56 7.28
CA LYS A 326 -0.57 1.00 8.61
C LYS A 326 -0.22 2.48 8.57
N LYS A 327 -1.21 3.36 8.34
CA LYS A 327 -1.01 4.82 8.29
C LYS A 327 -1.35 5.50 9.60
N LEU A 328 -0.61 6.58 9.89
CA LEU A 328 -0.83 7.44 11.06
C LEU A 328 -1.85 8.56 10.80
N THR A 329 -2.23 8.81 9.54
CA THR A 329 -3.18 9.87 9.17
C THR A 329 -4.57 9.30 8.86
N PRO A 330 -5.65 9.96 9.34
CA PRO A 330 -7.00 9.40 9.37
C PRO A 330 -7.77 9.42 8.04
N GLU A 331 -7.23 9.99 6.97
CA GLU A 331 -8.01 10.24 5.75
C GLU A 331 -8.43 8.97 5.01
N TYR A 332 -7.60 7.93 4.99
CA TYR A 332 -7.93 6.60 4.49
C TYR A 332 -6.86 5.59 4.93
N ASN A 333 -7.26 4.36 5.14
CA ASN A 333 -6.37 3.26 5.50
C ASN A 333 -6.57 2.02 4.63
N ILE A 334 -7.47 2.09 3.67
CA ILE A 334 -7.81 1.00 2.75
C ILE A 334 -7.55 1.43 1.32
N CYS A 335 -6.91 0.54 0.56
CA CYS A 335 -6.77 0.65 -0.89
C CYS A 335 -7.48 -0.53 -1.54
N ILE A 336 -8.44 -0.25 -2.41
CA ILE A 336 -9.17 -1.26 -3.17
C ILE A 336 -8.73 -1.20 -4.63
N PRO A 337 -8.01 -2.22 -5.13
CA PRO A 337 -7.65 -2.33 -6.54
C PRO A 337 -8.89 -2.40 -7.43
N ASN A 338 -8.79 -1.84 -8.63
CA ASN A 338 -9.84 -1.98 -9.63
C ASN A 338 -10.06 -3.45 -9.97
N LYS A 339 -11.25 -3.95 -9.72
CA LYS A 339 -11.57 -5.38 -9.83
C LYS A 339 -11.27 -5.96 -11.22
N ILE A 340 -11.65 -5.23 -12.26
CA ILE A 340 -11.54 -5.72 -13.63
C ILE A 340 -10.08 -5.81 -14.08
N ILE A 341 -9.26 -4.85 -13.65
CA ILE A 341 -7.89 -4.70 -14.15
C ILE A 341 -6.87 -5.39 -13.23
N LEU A 342 -7.07 -5.35 -11.92
CA LEU A 342 -6.03 -5.68 -10.95
C LEU A 342 -6.31 -6.92 -10.10
N ASP A 343 -7.57 -7.37 -9.91
CA ASP A 343 -7.83 -8.49 -9.01
C ASP A 343 -7.03 -9.72 -9.39
N HIS A 344 -6.99 -10.09 -10.66
CA HIS A 344 -6.20 -11.24 -11.15
C HIS A 344 -4.69 -11.06 -10.90
N ILE A 345 -4.18 -9.84 -10.94
CA ILE A 345 -2.76 -9.54 -10.67
C ILE A 345 -2.43 -9.81 -9.19
N PHE A 346 -3.31 -9.39 -8.27
CA PHE A 346 -3.15 -9.64 -6.85
C PHE A 346 -3.40 -11.10 -6.48
N GLU A 347 -4.32 -11.78 -7.15
CA GLU A 347 -4.54 -13.22 -6.99
C GLU A 347 -3.30 -14.02 -7.41
N GLU A 348 -2.76 -13.78 -8.60
CA GLU A 348 -1.53 -14.43 -9.06
C GLU A 348 -0.34 -14.12 -8.15
N PHE A 349 -0.21 -12.88 -7.67
CA PHE A 349 0.82 -12.53 -6.70
C PHE A 349 0.70 -13.38 -5.43
N PHE A 350 -0.52 -13.50 -4.87
CA PHE A 350 -0.73 -14.29 -3.67
C PHE A 350 -0.39 -15.76 -3.90
N ASP A 351 -0.85 -16.32 -5.02
CA ASP A 351 -0.61 -17.72 -5.37
C ASP A 351 0.89 -17.99 -5.57
N ASP A 352 1.62 -17.13 -6.27
CA ASP A 352 3.07 -17.25 -6.46
C ASP A 352 3.83 -17.21 -5.12
N VAL A 353 3.45 -16.30 -4.23
CA VAL A 353 4.06 -16.20 -2.90
C VAL A 353 3.72 -17.44 -2.07
N TRP A 354 2.48 -17.90 -2.13
CA TRP A 354 2.03 -19.10 -1.43
C TRP A 354 2.79 -20.32 -1.89
N ASP A 355 2.80 -20.61 -3.18
CA ASP A 355 3.44 -21.78 -3.78
C ASP A 355 4.95 -21.82 -3.56
N SER A 356 5.58 -20.65 -3.50
CA SER A 356 7.03 -20.53 -3.26
C SER A 356 7.43 -20.76 -1.80
N ASN A 357 6.52 -20.59 -0.85
CA ASN A 357 6.83 -20.59 0.58
C ASN A 357 6.14 -21.70 1.39
N ILE A 358 5.07 -22.30 0.87
CA ILE A 358 4.40 -23.41 1.55
C ILE A 358 5.24 -24.68 1.49
N ASP A 359 5.45 -25.30 2.63
CA ASP A 359 6.08 -26.60 2.74
C ASP A 359 5.36 -27.48 3.78
N LYS A 360 5.80 -28.74 3.94
CA LYS A 360 5.18 -29.70 4.88
C LYS A 360 5.30 -29.28 6.36
N ASN A 361 6.25 -28.41 6.68
CA ASN A 361 6.53 -27.94 8.03
C ASN A 361 5.95 -26.56 8.32
N SER A 362 5.39 -25.87 7.32
CA SER A 362 4.92 -24.48 7.46
C SER A 362 3.95 -24.31 8.62
N HIS A 363 2.96 -25.20 8.75
CA HIS A 363 2.00 -25.17 9.84
C HIS A 363 2.69 -25.29 11.22
N ASN A 364 3.55 -26.29 11.39
CA ASN A 364 4.28 -26.54 12.65
C ASN A 364 5.21 -25.37 13.00
N THR A 365 5.83 -24.77 11.99
CA THR A 365 6.71 -23.60 12.18
C THR A 365 5.92 -22.42 12.74
N VAL A 366 4.75 -22.12 12.21
CA VAL A 366 3.90 -21.04 12.72
C VAL A 366 3.38 -21.31 14.11
N VAL A 367 2.92 -22.54 14.37
CA VAL A 367 2.46 -22.95 15.71
C VAL A 367 3.59 -22.79 16.73
N ALA A 368 4.80 -23.21 16.40
CA ALA A 368 5.96 -23.04 17.28
C ALA A 368 6.28 -21.56 17.54
N MET A 369 6.18 -20.70 16.53
CA MET A 369 6.38 -19.26 16.70
C MET A 369 5.32 -18.64 17.62
N ILE A 370 4.06 -19.03 17.49
CA ILE A 370 2.97 -18.57 18.36
C ILE A 370 3.18 -19.04 19.79
N GLN A 371 3.54 -20.31 20.00
CA GLN A 371 3.84 -20.86 21.33
C GLN A 371 5.02 -20.14 21.99
N HIS A 372 6.05 -19.79 21.22
CA HIS A 372 7.16 -18.99 21.73
C HIS A 372 6.71 -17.58 22.15
N ALA A 373 5.85 -16.95 21.36
CA ALA A 373 5.27 -15.66 21.70
C ALA A 373 4.38 -15.72 22.95
N ILE A 374 3.56 -16.76 23.09
CA ILE A 374 2.74 -17.02 24.29
C ILE A 374 3.62 -17.14 25.53
N HIS A 375 4.66 -17.95 25.45
CA HIS A 375 5.59 -18.14 26.57
C HIS A 375 6.27 -16.81 26.98
N ALA A 376 6.71 -16.02 26.02
CA ALA A 376 7.29 -14.71 26.30
C ALA A 376 6.31 -13.77 27.04
N ILE A 377 5.04 -13.77 26.64
CA ILE A 377 3.99 -12.97 27.31
C ILE A 377 3.68 -13.49 28.71
N GLU A 378 3.64 -14.80 28.91
CA GLU A 378 3.43 -15.41 30.24
C GLU A 378 4.54 -14.99 31.22
N ILE A 379 5.81 -14.96 30.77
CA ILE A 379 6.92 -14.43 31.56
C ILE A 379 6.70 -12.95 31.89
N MET A 380 6.25 -12.14 30.94
CA MET A 380 5.96 -10.71 31.17
C MET A 380 4.85 -10.51 32.23
N LEU A 381 3.87 -11.41 32.28
CA LEU A 381 2.78 -11.37 33.28
C LEU A 381 3.25 -11.74 34.69
N GLU A 382 4.26 -12.61 34.80
CA GLU A 382 4.82 -13.05 36.11
C GLU A 382 5.70 -11.95 36.73
N VAL A 383 6.28 -11.06 35.92
CA VAL A 383 7.21 -10.01 36.36
C VAL A 383 6.50 -8.70 36.70
N ASN A 384 5.28 -8.47 36.20
CA ASN A 384 4.46 -7.28 36.50
C ASN A 384 3.43 -7.57 37.57
#